data_74ac164ee582d500ca27030ad4ac3564
#
_entry.id   74ac164ee582d500ca27030ad4ac3564
#
_cell.length_a   1.000
_cell.length_b   1.000
_cell.length_c   1.000
_cell.angle_alpha   90.00
_cell.angle_beta   90.00
_cell.angle_gamma   90.00
#
_symmetry.space_group_name_H-M   'P 1'
#
loop_
_entity.id
_entity.type
_entity.pdbx_description
1 polymer ?
#
loop_
_entity_poly.entity_id
_entity_poly.type
_entity_poly.pdbx_seq_one_letter_code
_entity_poly.pdbx_strand_id
1 'polypeptide(L)'
;MLLFLSFVPALDAGAQFREGASYQELYDSETVTSMKTHVRTLSSAMFEGRKAGSEGEKMAAEYVEDVLKAYGIDVLSPKSGEEFGLRKENGDTLTSRNVVAYVPGYDKNLKDRYIVVGARLDNLGSMTMTMDGRPVEKILAGANGNASGLSMMLELARMVQTNSVLFRRSVLFVAFGASAETFAGSWYFLNRSFADVDNIDAMINLDMLGTGYKGFYAYTSSNADMNALIQSLTVDLQPIQPEVTAAEPYPSDHNAFYSKEIPSVMFTTGRYPEHNTERDTEKILDYEMMERELEYLYNFTIALANTNSQLAFKPSDVPSRGKSYDDVISFYECDQRPVFLNSADPVQFLNKWVYQYLKYPEEAVAQGVQGRVMVDFVIGKDGKITDVRIVKGLSPEIDAEVLKVVSASPKWKPGKVNGEKVRASITLPVEFKLEKKGAKSSFGIKKY
;
A
#
# COMPACT_ATOMS: atom_id res chain seq x y z
N MET A 1 -60.88 17.17 -23.45
CA MET A 1 -59.64 16.50 -23.92
C MET A 1 -58.48 17.44 -23.58
N LEU A 2 -57.97 17.34 -22.32
CA LEU A 2 -56.87 18.15 -21.85
C LEU A 2 -55.58 17.34 -22.03
N LEU A 3 -54.66 17.89 -22.85
CA LEU A 3 -53.30 17.39 -22.99
C LEU A 3 -52.49 17.84 -21.76
N PHE A 4 -52.01 16.91 -20.97
CA PHE A 4 -50.96 17.14 -19.98
C PHE A 4 -49.58 17.06 -20.70
N LEU A 5 -48.96 18.19 -20.91
CA LEU A 5 -47.53 18.26 -21.25
C LEU A 5 -46.71 18.03 -19.97
N SER A 6 -46.09 16.89 -19.85
CA SER A 6 -45.07 16.61 -18.83
C SER A 6 -43.77 17.34 -19.16
N PHE A 7 -43.44 18.34 -18.36
CA PHE A 7 -42.15 19.00 -18.36
C PHE A 7 -41.13 18.04 -17.74
N VAL A 8 -40.25 17.49 -18.54
CA VAL A 8 -39.00 16.83 -18.07
C VAL A 8 -37.98 17.94 -17.91
N PRO A 9 -37.45 18.19 -16.69
CA PRO A 9 -36.33 19.11 -16.55
C PRO A 9 -35.11 18.48 -17.22
N ALA A 10 -34.53 19.17 -18.21
CA ALA A 10 -33.23 18.87 -18.75
C ALA A 10 -32.22 18.97 -17.61
N LEU A 11 -31.59 17.85 -17.25
CA LEU A 11 -30.41 17.83 -16.41
C LEU A 11 -29.29 18.56 -17.21
N ASP A 12 -29.02 19.76 -16.76
CA ASP A 12 -27.88 20.55 -17.23
C ASP A 12 -26.60 19.82 -16.76
N ALA A 13 -26.04 18.97 -17.62
CA ALA A 13 -24.73 18.38 -17.43
C ALA A 13 -23.67 19.46 -17.72
N GLY A 14 -23.71 20.52 -16.94
CA GLY A 14 -22.63 21.47 -16.85
C GLY A 14 -21.45 20.81 -16.13
N ALA A 15 -20.51 20.28 -16.90
CA ALA A 15 -19.20 19.91 -16.37
C ALA A 15 -18.62 21.15 -15.68
N GLN A 16 -18.72 21.21 -14.35
CA GLN A 16 -17.99 22.21 -13.57
C GLN A 16 -16.52 21.85 -13.71
N PHE A 17 -15.82 22.51 -14.63
CA PHE A 17 -14.37 22.52 -14.64
C PHE A 17 -13.90 23.04 -13.28
N ARG A 18 -13.32 22.17 -12.45
CA ARG A 18 -12.64 22.57 -11.23
C ARG A 18 -11.42 23.39 -11.67
N GLU A 19 -11.40 24.67 -11.33
CA GLU A 19 -10.20 25.49 -11.46
C GLU A 19 -9.05 24.79 -10.73
N GLY A 20 -8.04 24.34 -11.48
CA GLY A 20 -6.84 23.70 -10.95
C GLY A 20 -6.64 22.21 -11.27
N ALA A 21 -7.56 21.57 -12.00
CA ALA A 21 -7.31 20.21 -12.47
C ALA A 21 -6.06 20.17 -13.36
N SER A 22 -5.12 19.29 -13.06
CA SER A 22 -3.95 19.09 -13.93
C SER A 22 -4.40 18.42 -15.24
N TYR A 23 -3.69 18.69 -16.33
CA TYR A 23 -3.99 18.06 -17.62
C TYR A 23 -4.00 16.54 -17.55
N GLN A 24 -3.27 15.97 -16.61
CA GLN A 24 -3.19 14.52 -16.35
C GLN A 24 -4.46 13.97 -15.70
N GLU A 25 -5.14 14.77 -14.84
CA GLU A 25 -6.41 14.35 -14.20
C GLU A 25 -7.57 14.22 -15.20
N LEU A 26 -7.47 14.85 -16.39
CA LEU A 26 -8.47 14.71 -17.46
C LEU A 26 -8.42 13.36 -18.18
N TYR A 27 -7.35 12.60 -18.02
CA TYR A 27 -7.15 11.29 -18.66
C TYR A 27 -7.18 10.11 -17.65
N ASP A 28 -7.39 10.40 -16.35
CA ASP A 28 -7.54 9.34 -15.35
C ASP A 28 -8.79 8.51 -15.65
N SER A 29 -8.69 7.20 -15.49
CA SER A 29 -9.85 6.32 -15.50
C SER A 29 -10.78 6.63 -14.31
N GLU A 30 -12.01 6.15 -14.38
CA GLU A 30 -12.95 6.24 -13.23
C GLU A 30 -12.36 5.57 -11.99
N THR A 31 -11.72 4.42 -12.14
CA THR A 31 -11.06 3.68 -11.07
C THR A 31 -9.92 4.47 -10.44
N VAL A 32 -9.02 5.05 -11.26
CA VAL A 32 -7.93 5.91 -10.79
C VAL A 32 -8.47 7.14 -10.05
N THR A 33 -9.51 7.77 -10.60
CA THR A 33 -10.15 8.94 -9.98
C THR A 33 -10.75 8.60 -8.62
N SER A 34 -11.41 7.44 -8.52
CA SER A 34 -11.99 6.95 -7.27
C SER A 34 -10.91 6.62 -6.24
N MET A 35 -9.87 5.86 -6.62
CA MET A 35 -8.75 5.58 -5.73
C MET A 35 -8.05 6.85 -5.22
N LYS A 36 -7.83 7.84 -6.08
CA LYS A 36 -7.31 9.15 -5.67
C LYS A 36 -8.19 9.82 -4.64
N THR A 37 -9.51 9.76 -4.83
CA THR A 37 -10.47 10.34 -3.88
C THR A 37 -10.41 9.65 -2.52
N HIS A 38 -10.38 8.31 -2.49
CA HIS A 38 -10.28 7.56 -1.25
C HIS A 38 -8.97 7.84 -0.51
N VAL A 39 -7.83 7.79 -1.21
CA VAL A 39 -6.54 8.09 -0.59
C VAL A 39 -6.48 9.52 -0.06
N ARG A 40 -6.89 10.52 -0.85
CA ARG A 40 -6.91 11.93 -0.44
C ARG A 40 -7.75 12.15 0.80
N THR A 41 -8.92 11.52 0.85
CA THR A 41 -9.80 11.60 2.01
C THR A 41 -9.15 10.96 3.23
N LEU A 42 -8.80 9.67 3.16
CA LEU A 42 -8.26 8.90 4.28
C LEU A 42 -6.91 9.42 4.80
N SER A 43 -6.08 10.03 3.93
CA SER A 43 -4.79 10.61 4.32
C SER A 43 -4.85 12.11 4.60
N SER A 44 -6.05 12.71 4.61
CA SER A 44 -6.19 14.14 4.91
C SER A 44 -5.92 14.44 6.39
N ALA A 45 -5.60 15.70 6.68
CA ALA A 45 -5.36 16.16 8.06
C ALA A 45 -6.60 16.00 8.96
N MET A 46 -7.81 15.96 8.37
CA MET A 46 -9.08 15.78 9.10
C MET A 46 -9.14 14.43 9.82
N PHE A 47 -8.48 13.40 9.29
CA PHE A 47 -8.43 12.07 9.89
C PHE A 47 -7.26 11.89 10.87
N GLU A 48 -6.50 12.95 11.18
CA GLU A 48 -5.47 13.00 12.25
C GLU A 48 -4.47 11.84 12.20
N GLY A 49 -4.22 11.29 10.99
CA GLY A 49 -3.37 10.13 10.79
C GLY A 49 -3.96 8.82 11.35
N ARG A 50 -5.26 8.74 11.55
CA ARG A 50 -6.05 7.53 11.88
C ARG A 50 -5.48 6.67 13.01
N LYS A 51 -4.98 7.30 14.08
CA LYS A 51 -4.41 6.55 15.21
C LYS A 51 -5.48 5.66 15.86
N ALA A 52 -5.12 4.42 16.15
CA ALA A 52 -6.00 3.48 16.83
C ALA A 52 -6.64 4.11 18.10
N GLY A 53 -7.98 4.03 18.18
CA GLY A 53 -8.79 4.62 19.27
C GLY A 53 -8.94 6.14 19.23
N SER A 54 -8.50 6.81 18.18
CA SER A 54 -8.72 8.25 18.00
C SER A 54 -10.01 8.54 17.24
N GLU A 55 -10.46 9.81 17.28
CA GLU A 55 -11.58 10.26 16.45
C GLU A 55 -11.25 10.11 14.95
N GLY A 56 -9.97 10.26 14.56
CA GLY A 56 -9.52 10.05 13.18
C GLY A 56 -9.72 8.62 12.69
N GLU A 57 -9.46 7.60 13.51
CA GLU A 57 -9.76 6.20 13.16
C GLU A 57 -11.28 5.98 13.06
N LYS A 58 -12.06 6.52 13.99
CA LYS A 58 -13.53 6.40 13.96
C LYS A 58 -14.10 7.03 12.68
N MET A 59 -13.67 8.23 12.33
CA MET A 59 -14.08 8.88 11.08
C MET A 59 -13.68 8.08 9.85
N ALA A 60 -12.50 7.44 9.85
CA ALA A 60 -12.08 6.57 8.78
C ALA A 60 -12.97 5.32 8.65
N ALA A 61 -13.36 4.72 9.78
CA ALA A 61 -14.29 3.61 9.79
C ALA A 61 -15.67 4.01 9.24
N GLU A 62 -16.19 5.17 9.66
CA GLU A 62 -17.46 5.72 9.16
C GLU A 62 -17.38 5.98 7.65
N TYR A 63 -16.29 6.57 7.17
CA TYR A 63 -16.08 6.81 5.75
C TYR A 63 -16.08 5.50 4.93
N VAL A 64 -15.33 4.47 5.38
CA VAL A 64 -15.27 3.17 4.71
C VAL A 64 -16.65 2.52 4.69
N GLU A 65 -17.39 2.59 5.79
CA GLU A 65 -18.75 2.07 5.91
C GLU A 65 -19.71 2.76 4.94
N ASP A 66 -19.68 4.09 4.86
CA ASP A 66 -20.52 4.89 3.97
C ASP A 66 -20.24 4.61 2.49
N VAL A 67 -18.96 4.45 2.12
CA VAL A 67 -18.58 4.09 0.74
C VAL A 67 -19.09 2.70 0.37
N LEU A 68 -18.93 1.71 1.25
CA LEU A 68 -19.41 0.36 1.00
C LEU A 68 -20.94 0.32 0.83
N LYS A 69 -21.67 1.05 1.68
CA LYS A 69 -23.14 1.22 1.56
C LYS A 69 -23.52 1.92 0.25
N ALA A 70 -22.77 2.94 -0.16
CA ALA A 70 -23.01 3.64 -1.43
C ALA A 70 -22.82 2.71 -2.64
N TYR A 71 -21.95 1.70 -2.54
CA TYR A 71 -21.79 0.66 -3.55
C TYR A 71 -22.89 -0.42 -3.50
N GLY A 72 -23.84 -0.30 -2.57
CA GLY A 72 -24.93 -1.29 -2.38
C GLY A 72 -24.47 -2.58 -1.71
N ILE A 73 -23.40 -2.53 -0.92
CA ILE A 73 -22.84 -3.68 -0.20
C ILE A 73 -23.40 -3.67 1.22
N ASP A 74 -23.85 -4.83 1.69
CA ASP A 74 -24.32 -5.00 3.06
C ASP A 74 -23.15 -4.91 4.04
N VAL A 75 -23.19 -3.91 4.91
CA VAL A 75 -22.26 -3.79 6.02
C VAL A 75 -22.80 -4.58 7.20
N LEU A 76 -22.08 -5.62 7.61
CA LEU A 76 -22.38 -6.41 8.78
C LEU A 76 -22.16 -5.52 10.00
N SER A 77 -23.24 -5.10 10.56
CA SER A 77 -23.45 -3.91 11.38
C SER A 77 -22.45 -3.64 12.50
N PRO A 78 -22.03 -2.39 12.68
CA PRO A 78 -21.30 -1.91 13.85
C PRO A 78 -22.06 -2.06 15.17
N LYS A 79 -23.39 -2.15 15.15
CA LYS A 79 -24.22 -2.39 16.34
C LYS A 79 -24.09 -3.81 16.89
N SER A 80 -23.49 -4.73 16.17
CA SER A 80 -23.37 -6.16 16.51
C SER A 80 -22.01 -6.58 17.05
N GLY A 81 -21.16 -5.67 17.50
CA GLY A 81 -19.95 -6.05 18.21
C GLY A 81 -18.65 -6.00 17.44
N GLU A 82 -18.58 -5.20 16.37
CA GLU A 82 -17.33 -4.93 15.68
C GLU A 82 -16.44 -3.94 16.45
N GLU A 83 -16.98 -3.24 17.45
CA GLU A 83 -16.21 -2.45 18.41
C GLU A 83 -15.58 -3.35 19.47
N PHE A 84 -14.30 -3.08 19.78
CA PHE A 84 -13.55 -3.81 20.79
C PHE A 84 -12.64 -2.90 21.61
N GLY A 85 -12.43 -3.28 22.86
CA GLY A 85 -11.54 -2.58 23.78
C GLY A 85 -10.20 -3.30 23.92
N LEU A 86 -9.12 -2.53 23.85
CA LEU A 86 -7.76 -2.98 24.14
C LEU A 86 -7.27 -2.36 25.41
N ARG A 87 -6.90 -3.18 26.39
CA ARG A 87 -6.31 -2.70 27.65
C ARG A 87 -4.82 -2.43 27.42
N LYS A 88 -4.41 -1.18 27.62
CA LYS A 88 -3.00 -0.77 27.56
C LYS A 88 -2.25 -1.13 28.86
N GLU A 89 -0.93 -1.17 28.79
CA GLU A 89 -0.07 -1.45 29.95
C GLU A 89 -0.28 -0.44 31.10
N ASN A 90 -0.58 0.81 30.77
CA ASN A 90 -0.89 1.86 31.75
C ASN A 90 -2.28 1.73 32.40
N GLY A 91 -3.06 0.73 32.02
CA GLY A 91 -4.40 0.46 32.55
C GLY A 91 -5.55 1.13 31.78
N ASP A 92 -5.26 2.04 30.85
CA ASP A 92 -6.27 2.66 29.98
C ASP A 92 -6.85 1.66 29.00
N THR A 93 -8.06 1.92 28.54
CA THR A 93 -8.70 1.14 27.46
C THR A 93 -8.77 1.99 26.20
N LEU A 94 -8.19 1.47 25.12
CA LEU A 94 -8.36 1.99 23.78
C LEU A 94 -9.56 1.27 23.13
N THR A 95 -10.49 2.01 22.55
CA THR A 95 -11.63 1.44 21.79
C THR A 95 -11.38 1.63 20.31
N SER A 96 -11.41 0.54 19.57
CA SER A 96 -11.29 0.50 18.11
C SER A 96 -12.41 -0.33 17.50
N ARG A 97 -12.50 -0.38 16.18
CA ARG A 97 -13.51 -1.17 15.49
C ARG A 97 -13.04 -1.68 14.14
N ASN A 98 -13.59 -2.82 13.72
CA ASN A 98 -13.51 -3.27 12.34
C ASN A 98 -14.73 -2.76 11.55
N VAL A 99 -14.57 -2.63 10.23
CA VAL A 99 -15.70 -2.49 9.30
C VAL A 99 -15.75 -3.76 8.47
N VAL A 100 -16.86 -4.48 8.52
CA VAL A 100 -17.05 -5.75 7.82
C VAL A 100 -18.20 -5.61 6.84
N ALA A 101 -17.94 -5.89 5.58
CA ALA A 101 -18.94 -5.87 4.51
C ALA A 101 -19.01 -7.23 3.81
N TYR A 102 -20.14 -7.52 3.18
CA TYR A 102 -20.47 -8.82 2.66
C TYR A 102 -21.07 -8.74 1.27
N VAL A 103 -20.49 -9.48 0.33
CA VAL A 103 -21.06 -9.73 -1.00
C VAL A 103 -21.35 -11.22 -1.14
N PRO A 104 -22.62 -11.63 -1.30
CA PRO A 104 -23.00 -13.03 -1.35
C PRO A 104 -22.56 -13.71 -2.64
N GLY A 105 -22.07 -14.93 -2.53
CA GLY A 105 -21.79 -15.80 -3.66
C GLY A 105 -23.08 -16.41 -4.25
N TYR A 106 -23.03 -16.82 -5.53
CA TYR A 106 -24.21 -17.37 -6.21
C TYR A 106 -24.38 -18.89 -6.06
N ASP A 107 -23.29 -19.62 -5.73
CA ASP A 107 -23.32 -21.08 -5.68
C ASP A 107 -24.00 -21.58 -4.40
N LYS A 108 -25.02 -22.41 -4.54
CA LYS A 108 -25.81 -22.91 -3.40
C LYS A 108 -24.99 -23.70 -2.37
N ASN A 109 -23.89 -24.33 -2.79
CA ASN A 109 -23.04 -25.15 -1.93
C ASN A 109 -21.85 -24.37 -1.38
N LEU A 110 -21.47 -23.24 -2.00
CA LEU A 110 -20.26 -22.48 -1.66
C LEU A 110 -20.56 -21.06 -1.16
N LYS A 111 -21.80 -20.56 -1.23
CA LYS A 111 -22.17 -19.22 -0.78
C LYS A 111 -21.94 -18.98 0.73
N ASP A 112 -21.94 -20.05 1.51
CA ASP A 112 -21.67 -20.02 2.96
C ASP A 112 -20.17 -20.31 3.27
N ARG A 113 -19.32 -20.27 2.24
CA ARG A 113 -17.86 -20.29 2.32
C ARG A 113 -17.34 -18.91 1.95
N TYR A 114 -16.32 -18.43 2.66
CA TYR A 114 -15.90 -17.05 2.59
C TYR A 114 -14.46 -16.89 2.10
N ILE A 115 -14.27 -15.90 1.21
CA ILE A 115 -12.96 -15.31 0.94
C ILE A 115 -12.94 -13.97 1.67
N VAL A 116 -11.95 -13.75 2.54
CA VAL A 116 -11.77 -12.47 3.22
C VAL A 116 -10.79 -11.63 2.43
N VAL A 117 -11.17 -10.38 2.12
CA VAL A 117 -10.28 -9.34 1.62
C VAL A 117 -10.12 -8.30 2.72
N GLY A 118 -8.92 -8.16 3.24
CA GLY A 118 -8.65 -7.30 4.38
C GLY A 118 -7.63 -6.20 4.08
N ALA A 119 -7.80 -5.06 4.74
CA ALA A 119 -6.84 -3.97 4.74
C ALA A 119 -6.83 -3.27 6.10
N ARG A 120 -5.66 -2.78 6.53
CA ARG A 120 -5.51 -2.03 7.77
C ARG A 120 -6.20 -0.67 7.68
N LEU A 121 -7.03 -0.35 8.69
CA LEU A 121 -7.78 0.90 8.80
C LEU A 121 -6.96 2.02 9.44
N ASP A 122 -6.32 1.70 10.59
CA ASP A 122 -5.56 2.64 11.40
C ASP A 122 -4.14 2.91 10.87
N ASN A 123 -3.53 3.94 11.44
CA ASN A 123 -2.12 4.26 11.24
C ASN A 123 -1.57 4.89 12.55
N LEU A 124 -0.45 5.60 12.49
CA LEU A 124 0.30 6.02 13.66
C LEU A 124 -0.17 7.35 14.28
N GLY A 125 -1.10 8.07 13.64
CA GLY A 125 -1.59 9.35 14.14
C GLY A 125 -0.63 10.51 13.87
N SER A 126 -0.15 11.16 14.91
CA SER A 126 0.80 12.26 14.83
C SER A 126 2.06 11.99 15.65
N MET A 127 3.12 12.73 15.34
CA MET A 127 4.37 12.73 16.10
C MET A 127 4.84 14.15 16.40
N THR A 128 5.44 14.35 17.56
CA THR A 128 6.07 15.63 17.90
C THR A 128 7.51 15.64 17.43
N MET A 129 7.85 16.64 16.60
CA MET A 129 9.21 16.88 16.11
C MET A 129 9.72 18.22 16.65
N THR A 130 11.03 18.33 16.89
CA THR A 130 11.62 19.63 17.25
C THR A 130 12.10 20.32 15.97
N MET A 131 11.49 21.47 15.65
CA MET A 131 11.90 22.34 14.55
C MET A 131 12.31 23.70 15.12
N ASP A 132 13.52 24.15 14.82
CA ASP A 132 14.09 25.41 15.35
C ASP A 132 13.97 25.56 16.88
N GLY A 133 14.17 24.45 17.59
CA GLY A 133 14.08 24.41 19.07
C GLY A 133 12.66 24.43 19.63
N ARG A 134 11.62 24.35 18.79
CA ARG A 134 10.22 24.33 19.20
C ARG A 134 9.58 22.98 18.86
N PRO A 135 8.72 22.43 19.73
CA PRO A 135 7.95 21.24 19.41
C PRO A 135 6.89 21.59 18.35
N VAL A 136 6.85 20.81 17.28
CA VAL A 136 5.85 20.90 16.20
C VAL A 136 5.22 19.53 16.04
N GLU A 137 3.91 19.48 16.10
CA GLU A 137 3.16 18.25 15.81
C GLU A 137 3.06 18.05 14.30
N LYS A 138 3.37 16.84 13.84
CA LYS A 138 3.28 16.41 12.44
C LYS A 138 2.36 15.22 12.34
N ILE A 139 1.36 15.33 11.48
CA ILE A 139 0.45 14.22 11.16
C ILE A 139 1.18 13.23 10.27
N LEU A 140 1.12 11.95 10.63
CA LEU A 140 1.56 10.83 9.81
C LEU A 140 0.38 10.40 8.95
N ALA A 141 0.27 10.95 7.76
CA ALA A 141 -0.90 10.81 6.90
C ALA A 141 -1.16 9.35 6.49
N GLY A 142 -0.10 8.55 6.32
CA GLY A 142 -0.20 7.14 5.97
C GLY A 142 -0.92 6.91 4.65
N ALA A 143 -0.54 7.64 3.60
CA ALA A 143 -1.17 7.50 2.29
C ALA A 143 -0.90 6.12 1.68
N ASN A 144 0.36 5.66 1.72
CA ASN A 144 0.67 4.28 1.37
C ASN A 144 0.54 3.33 2.56
N GLY A 145 0.65 3.82 3.77
CA GLY A 145 0.57 3.00 4.99
C GLY A 145 -0.64 3.27 5.89
N ASN A 146 -1.90 2.92 5.55
CA ASN A 146 -2.37 2.02 4.48
C ASN A 146 -3.61 2.56 3.76
N ALA A 147 -3.73 3.88 3.50
CA ALA A 147 -4.87 4.38 2.73
C ALA A 147 -4.87 3.83 1.28
N SER A 148 -3.70 3.45 0.72
CA SER A 148 -3.60 2.77 -0.56
C SER A 148 -4.30 1.41 -0.55
N GLY A 149 -3.99 0.53 0.40
CA GLY A 149 -4.64 -0.77 0.53
C GLY A 149 -6.14 -0.67 0.81
N LEU A 150 -6.57 0.30 1.65
CA LEU A 150 -7.99 0.58 1.87
C LEU A 150 -8.70 1.03 0.60
N SER A 151 -8.10 1.93 -0.18
CA SER A 151 -8.69 2.40 -1.43
C SER A 151 -8.85 1.28 -2.45
N MET A 152 -7.84 0.41 -2.55
CA MET A 152 -7.92 -0.78 -3.43
C MET A 152 -8.94 -1.79 -2.93
N MET A 153 -9.08 -1.98 -1.62
CA MET A 153 -10.14 -2.83 -1.04
C MET A 153 -11.53 -2.30 -1.40
N LEU A 154 -11.75 -0.99 -1.30
CA LEU A 154 -13.03 -0.37 -1.63
C LEU A 154 -13.37 -0.53 -3.12
N GLU A 155 -12.40 -0.27 -4.01
CA GLU A 155 -12.61 -0.46 -5.45
C GLU A 155 -12.80 -1.94 -5.83
N LEU A 156 -12.05 -2.84 -5.20
CA LEU A 156 -12.25 -4.28 -5.38
C LEU A 156 -13.66 -4.70 -4.92
N ALA A 157 -14.14 -4.14 -3.80
CA ALA A 157 -15.49 -4.39 -3.30
C ALA A 157 -16.56 -3.91 -4.31
N ARG A 158 -16.39 -2.73 -4.91
CA ARG A 158 -17.26 -2.21 -5.96
C ARG A 158 -17.29 -3.15 -7.19
N MET A 159 -16.11 -3.60 -7.63
CA MET A 159 -15.99 -4.53 -8.78
C MET A 159 -16.66 -5.88 -8.50
N VAL A 160 -16.45 -6.44 -7.29
CA VAL A 160 -17.06 -7.71 -6.87
C VAL A 160 -18.58 -7.57 -6.76
N GLN A 161 -19.08 -6.49 -6.17
CA GLN A 161 -20.52 -6.22 -6.07
C GLN A 161 -21.17 -6.11 -7.45
N THR A 162 -20.56 -5.33 -8.34
CA THR A 162 -21.06 -5.12 -9.71
C THR A 162 -21.13 -6.44 -10.50
N ASN A 163 -20.19 -7.35 -10.24
CA ASN A 163 -20.06 -8.61 -10.96
C ASN A 163 -20.26 -9.83 -10.05
N SER A 164 -21.12 -9.73 -9.04
CA SER A 164 -21.31 -10.77 -8.01
C SER A 164 -21.66 -12.15 -8.59
N VAL A 165 -22.30 -12.20 -9.76
CA VAL A 165 -22.61 -13.44 -10.50
C VAL A 165 -21.37 -14.23 -10.94
N LEU A 166 -20.17 -13.67 -10.85
CA LEU A 166 -18.92 -14.36 -11.18
C LEU A 166 -18.30 -15.08 -9.97
N PHE A 167 -18.84 -14.89 -8.76
CA PHE A 167 -18.25 -15.39 -7.52
C PHE A 167 -19.09 -16.51 -6.93
N ARG A 168 -18.57 -17.73 -6.90
CA ARG A 168 -19.25 -18.89 -6.30
C ARG A 168 -19.31 -18.77 -4.77
N ARG A 169 -18.17 -18.40 -4.15
CA ARG A 169 -18.07 -18.10 -2.71
C ARG A 169 -18.42 -16.67 -2.42
N SER A 170 -18.88 -16.45 -1.22
CA SER A 170 -19.09 -15.10 -0.71
C SER A 170 -17.76 -14.40 -0.42
N VAL A 171 -17.74 -13.08 -0.57
CA VAL A 171 -16.57 -12.26 -0.29
C VAL A 171 -16.85 -11.32 0.86
N LEU A 172 -16.03 -11.38 1.91
CA LEU A 172 -16.03 -10.45 3.04
C LEU A 172 -14.93 -9.41 2.83
N PHE A 173 -15.30 -8.15 2.93
CA PHE A 173 -14.35 -7.02 2.92
C PHE A 173 -14.22 -6.50 4.34
N VAL A 174 -12.99 -6.50 4.88
CA VAL A 174 -12.73 -6.15 6.27
C VAL A 174 -11.67 -5.06 6.38
N ALA A 175 -12.06 -3.88 6.85
CA ALA A 175 -11.11 -2.88 7.29
C ALA A 175 -10.79 -3.13 8.77
N PHE A 176 -9.56 -3.57 9.05
CA PHE A 176 -9.12 -3.93 10.40
C PHE A 176 -8.66 -2.70 11.18
N GLY A 177 -9.30 -2.41 12.31
CA GLY A 177 -8.87 -1.38 13.24
C GLY A 177 -7.77 -1.87 14.18
N ALA A 178 -7.04 -0.93 14.77
CA ALA A 178 -5.96 -1.20 15.71
C ALA A 178 -4.92 -2.24 15.23
N SER A 179 -4.64 -2.27 13.93
CA SER A 179 -3.58 -3.13 13.38
C SER A 179 -2.18 -2.69 13.85
N ALA A 180 -1.97 -1.37 14.07
CA ALA A 180 -0.74 -0.85 14.67
C ALA A 180 -0.53 -1.31 16.13
N GLU A 181 -1.59 -1.75 16.80
CA GLU A 181 -1.59 -2.29 18.16
C GLU A 181 -1.60 -3.84 18.12
N THR A 182 -0.60 -4.42 17.48
CA THR A 182 -0.39 -5.88 17.38
C THR A 182 -1.49 -6.66 16.64
N PHE A 183 -2.05 -6.06 15.57
CA PHE A 183 -3.08 -6.67 14.72
C PHE A 183 -4.34 -7.05 15.49
N ALA A 184 -4.73 -6.18 16.44
CA ALA A 184 -5.82 -6.48 17.37
C ALA A 184 -7.17 -6.64 16.67
N GLY A 185 -7.41 -5.88 15.57
CA GLY A 185 -8.66 -5.97 14.81
C GLY A 185 -8.84 -7.32 14.13
N SER A 186 -7.83 -7.82 13.44
CA SER A 186 -7.89 -9.14 12.79
C SER A 186 -7.96 -10.26 13.81
N TRP A 187 -7.25 -10.15 14.94
CA TRP A 187 -7.38 -11.09 16.04
C TRP A 187 -8.80 -11.11 16.62
N TYR A 188 -9.40 -9.92 16.87
CA TYR A 188 -10.76 -9.79 17.39
C TYR A 188 -11.79 -10.37 16.42
N PHE A 189 -11.64 -10.08 15.13
CA PHE A 189 -12.50 -10.63 14.07
C PHE A 189 -12.54 -12.15 14.14
N LEU A 190 -11.39 -12.81 14.16
CA LEU A 190 -11.30 -14.28 14.14
C LEU A 190 -11.64 -14.97 15.46
N ASN A 191 -11.53 -14.29 16.60
CA ASN A 191 -11.70 -14.94 17.90
C ASN A 191 -12.96 -14.51 18.66
N ARG A 192 -13.63 -13.43 18.21
CA ARG A 192 -14.72 -12.83 18.99
C ARG A 192 -15.93 -12.39 18.18
N SER A 193 -15.74 -11.77 17.00
CA SER A 193 -16.87 -11.13 16.32
C SER A 193 -17.45 -11.96 15.19
N PHE A 194 -16.64 -12.65 14.40
CA PHE A 194 -17.15 -13.45 13.30
C PHE A 194 -17.43 -14.89 13.74
N ALA A 195 -18.69 -15.31 13.64
CA ALA A 195 -19.11 -16.63 14.14
C ALA A 195 -18.68 -17.78 13.23
N ASP A 196 -18.60 -17.54 11.91
CA ASP A 196 -18.39 -18.60 10.91
C ASP A 196 -16.92 -18.72 10.47
N VAL A 197 -15.97 -18.57 11.39
CA VAL A 197 -14.52 -18.59 11.11
C VAL A 197 -14.09 -19.88 10.39
N ASP A 198 -14.67 -21.02 10.75
CA ASP A 198 -14.39 -22.33 10.13
C ASP A 198 -14.82 -22.40 8.66
N ASN A 199 -15.65 -21.45 8.21
CA ASN A 199 -16.08 -21.33 6.83
C ASN A 199 -15.22 -20.38 6.00
N ILE A 200 -14.17 -19.80 6.57
CA ILE A 200 -13.22 -18.96 5.83
C ILE A 200 -12.25 -19.88 5.07
N ASP A 201 -12.30 -19.83 3.74
CA ASP A 201 -11.45 -20.67 2.88
C ASP A 201 -10.09 -20.05 2.61
N ALA A 202 -10.01 -18.70 2.57
CA ALA A 202 -8.76 -17.99 2.36
C ALA A 202 -8.87 -16.50 2.75
N MET A 203 -7.70 -15.85 2.92
CA MET A 203 -7.58 -14.42 3.18
C MET A 203 -6.63 -13.76 2.20
N ILE A 204 -7.05 -12.61 1.66
CA ILE A 204 -6.26 -11.68 0.85
C ILE A 204 -6.02 -10.44 1.71
N ASN A 205 -4.77 -10.16 2.05
CA ASN A 205 -4.38 -8.96 2.79
C ASN A 205 -3.78 -7.92 1.85
N LEU A 206 -4.31 -6.71 1.87
CA LEU A 206 -3.88 -5.58 1.04
C LEU A 206 -3.14 -4.57 1.91
N ASP A 207 -1.82 -4.50 1.76
CA ASP A 207 -1.02 -3.63 2.62
C ASP A 207 0.12 -2.95 1.84
N MET A 208 0.11 -1.61 1.85
CA MET A 208 1.10 -0.75 1.17
C MET A 208 1.24 -1.04 -0.33
N LEU A 209 0.17 -0.83 -1.08
CA LEU A 209 0.06 -1.13 -2.52
C LEU A 209 0.17 0.12 -3.42
N GLY A 210 0.84 1.20 -2.99
CA GLY A 210 0.77 2.45 -3.73
C GLY A 210 2.07 2.91 -4.38
N THR A 211 3.23 2.37 -4.03
CA THR A 211 4.50 2.99 -4.45
C THR A 211 5.19 2.31 -5.62
N GLY A 212 5.00 1.01 -5.80
CA GLY A 212 5.65 0.25 -6.88
C GLY A 212 7.18 0.30 -6.90
N TYR A 213 7.83 0.77 -5.84
CA TYR A 213 9.28 1.02 -5.80
C TYR A 213 10.13 -0.22 -6.02
N LYS A 214 9.69 -1.36 -5.49
CA LYS A 214 10.42 -2.62 -5.63
C LYS A 214 9.73 -3.60 -6.56
N GLY A 215 8.48 -3.38 -6.85
CA GLY A 215 7.63 -4.27 -7.61
C GLY A 215 6.33 -4.58 -6.87
N PHE A 216 5.65 -5.59 -7.35
CA PHE A 216 4.41 -6.11 -6.78
C PHE A 216 4.67 -7.52 -6.25
N TYR A 217 4.42 -7.77 -4.99
CA TYR A 217 4.77 -9.02 -4.30
C TYR A 217 3.54 -9.72 -3.75
N ALA A 218 3.59 -11.07 -3.76
CA ALA A 218 2.65 -11.94 -3.09
C ALA A 218 3.42 -12.79 -2.06
N TYR A 219 3.11 -12.62 -0.78
CA TYR A 219 3.63 -13.44 0.30
C TYR A 219 2.55 -14.41 0.78
N THR A 220 2.77 -15.70 0.63
CA THR A 220 1.78 -16.76 0.90
C THR A 220 2.19 -17.69 2.06
N SER A 221 3.20 -17.31 2.83
CA SER A 221 3.83 -18.19 3.82
C SER A 221 4.24 -19.54 3.20
N SER A 222 4.66 -19.49 1.92
CA SER A 222 5.03 -20.66 1.11
C SER A 222 3.90 -21.70 0.95
N ASN A 223 2.63 -21.29 1.06
CA ASN A 223 1.50 -22.19 0.83
C ASN A 223 1.47 -22.65 -0.63
N ALA A 224 1.62 -23.98 -0.84
CA ALA A 224 1.76 -24.54 -2.17
C ALA A 224 0.51 -24.36 -3.05
N ASP A 225 -0.69 -24.53 -2.47
CA ASP A 225 -1.94 -24.40 -3.22
C ASP A 225 -2.20 -22.93 -3.63
N MET A 226 -1.87 -21.98 -2.74
CA MET A 226 -1.95 -20.54 -3.03
C MET A 226 -0.93 -20.14 -4.11
N ASN A 227 0.30 -20.63 -4.02
CA ASN A 227 1.34 -20.38 -5.03
C ASN A 227 0.93 -20.95 -6.40
N ALA A 228 0.36 -22.15 -6.44
CA ALA A 228 -0.13 -22.76 -7.67
C ALA A 228 -1.27 -21.92 -8.29
N LEU A 229 -2.19 -21.39 -7.47
CA LEU A 229 -3.25 -20.51 -7.93
C LEU A 229 -2.68 -19.21 -8.54
N ILE A 230 -1.74 -18.54 -7.86
CA ILE A 230 -1.06 -17.36 -8.37
C ILE A 230 -0.36 -17.67 -9.70
N GLN A 231 0.38 -18.79 -9.77
CA GLN A 231 1.06 -19.22 -10.99
C GLN A 231 0.08 -19.54 -12.14
N SER A 232 -1.11 -20.05 -11.85
CA SER A 232 -2.12 -20.36 -12.87
C SER A 232 -2.65 -19.12 -13.58
N LEU A 233 -2.55 -17.95 -12.96
CA LEU A 233 -2.92 -16.65 -13.52
C LEU A 233 -1.79 -15.98 -14.33
N THR A 234 -0.63 -16.61 -14.41
CA THR A 234 0.50 -16.12 -15.20
C THR A 234 0.28 -16.37 -16.69
N VAL A 235 -0.64 -15.69 -17.30
CA VAL A 235 -0.81 -15.80 -18.75
C VAL A 235 -0.92 -14.40 -19.33
N ASP A 236 -0.62 -14.26 -20.59
CA ASP A 236 -0.57 -13.06 -21.43
C ASP A 236 -1.74 -12.05 -21.29
N LEU A 237 -2.69 -12.34 -20.41
CA LEU A 237 -3.90 -11.55 -20.17
C LEU A 237 -3.87 -10.74 -18.87
N GLN A 238 -2.83 -10.87 -18.04
CA GLN A 238 -2.76 -10.10 -16.79
C GLN A 238 -1.96 -8.81 -16.97
N PRO A 239 -2.45 -7.67 -16.46
CA PRO A 239 -1.78 -6.37 -16.62
C PRO A 239 -0.45 -6.28 -15.87
N ILE A 240 -0.31 -7.07 -14.80
CA ILE A 240 0.88 -7.19 -13.97
C ILE A 240 0.90 -8.56 -13.29
N GLN A 241 2.09 -9.02 -12.92
CA GLN A 241 2.30 -10.27 -12.18
C GLN A 241 2.97 -9.98 -10.84
N PRO A 242 2.46 -10.54 -9.72
CA PRO A 242 3.18 -10.47 -8.46
C PRO A 242 4.37 -11.44 -8.47
N GLU A 243 5.47 -11.01 -7.88
CA GLU A 243 6.56 -11.90 -7.50
C GLU A 243 6.18 -12.64 -6.22
N VAL A 244 6.13 -13.97 -6.27
CA VAL A 244 5.88 -14.79 -5.08
C VAL A 244 7.14 -14.83 -4.23
N THR A 245 7.08 -14.27 -3.03
CA THR A 245 8.21 -14.25 -2.09
C THR A 245 8.03 -15.26 -0.97
N ALA A 246 9.11 -15.98 -0.63
CA ALA A 246 9.14 -16.89 0.51
C ALA A 246 9.44 -16.18 1.84
N ALA A 247 10.07 -15.01 1.79
CA ALA A 247 10.37 -14.20 2.97
C ALA A 247 9.23 -13.23 3.24
N GLU A 248 8.74 -13.21 4.49
CA GLU A 248 7.74 -12.24 4.93
C GLU A 248 8.36 -10.83 4.88
N PRO A 249 7.77 -9.89 4.09
CA PRO A 249 8.31 -8.55 3.99
C PRO A 249 8.22 -7.77 5.32
N TYR A 250 7.13 -7.97 6.04
CA TYR A 250 6.84 -7.45 7.39
C TYR A 250 5.55 -8.07 7.91
N PRO A 251 5.35 -8.14 9.25
CA PRO A 251 4.10 -8.64 9.83
C PRO A 251 2.90 -7.75 9.47
N SER A 252 1.76 -8.36 9.19
CA SER A 252 0.49 -7.68 8.92
C SER A 252 -0.70 -8.55 9.34
N ASP A 253 -1.94 -8.11 9.08
CA ASP A 253 -3.17 -8.76 9.53
C ASP A 253 -3.34 -10.21 9.04
N HIS A 254 -2.69 -10.61 7.95
CA HIS A 254 -2.69 -12.00 7.47
C HIS A 254 -2.14 -13.00 8.51
N ASN A 255 -1.27 -12.55 9.44
CA ASN A 255 -0.71 -13.42 10.47
C ASN A 255 -1.74 -13.96 11.44
N ALA A 256 -2.82 -13.22 11.71
CA ALA A 256 -3.91 -13.70 12.54
C ALA A 256 -4.63 -14.90 11.87
N PHE A 257 -4.83 -14.83 10.55
CA PHE A 257 -5.43 -15.89 9.75
C PHE A 257 -4.49 -17.10 9.63
N TYR A 258 -3.21 -16.84 9.36
CA TYR A 258 -2.19 -17.89 9.34
C TYR A 258 -2.16 -18.69 10.66
N SER A 259 -2.27 -17.99 11.80
CA SER A 259 -2.30 -18.63 13.13
C SER A 259 -3.55 -19.50 13.35
N LYS A 260 -4.58 -19.37 12.52
CA LYS A 260 -5.80 -20.20 12.50
C LYS A 260 -5.76 -21.26 11.39
N GLU A 261 -4.60 -21.48 10.78
CA GLU A 261 -4.43 -22.41 9.66
C GLU A 261 -5.31 -22.07 8.44
N ILE A 262 -5.64 -20.78 8.27
CA ILE A 262 -6.36 -20.27 7.09
C ILE A 262 -5.35 -19.87 6.03
N PRO A 263 -5.40 -20.43 4.81
CA PRO A 263 -4.55 -20.02 3.71
C PRO A 263 -4.64 -18.53 3.45
N SER A 264 -3.51 -17.81 3.51
CA SER A 264 -3.48 -16.36 3.41
C SER A 264 -2.44 -15.91 2.42
N VAL A 265 -2.72 -14.79 1.74
CA VAL A 265 -1.76 -14.10 0.89
C VAL A 265 -1.74 -12.62 1.26
N MET A 266 -0.55 -12.05 1.44
CA MET A 266 -0.36 -10.61 1.53
C MET A 266 0.16 -10.09 0.20
N PHE A 267 -0.58 -9.18 -0.42
CA PHE A 267 -0.11 -8.39 -1.55
C PHE A 267 0.42 -7.05 -1.08
N THR A 268 1.59 -6.67 -1.58
CA THR A 268 2.28 -5.44 -1.19
C THR A 268 3.28 -4.98 -2.25
N THR A 269 3.57 -3.70 -2.29
CA THR A 269 4.72 -3.15 -3.04
C THR A 269 5.97 -3.02 -2.16
N GLY A 270 5.89 -3.51 -0.91
CA GLY A 270 6.99 -3.52 0.04
C GLY A 270 7.19 -2.19 0.77
N ARG A 271 8.21 -2.16 1.64
CA ARG A 271 8.57 -0.95 2.38
C ARG A 271 9.21 0.10 1.47
N TYR A 272 8.98 1.36 1.76
CA TYR A 272 9.40 2.53 0.99
C TYR A 272 10.03 3.60 1.92
N PRO A 273 10.79 4.57 1.37
CA PRO A 273 11.54 5.54 2.17
C PRO A 273 10.69 6.43 3.08
N GLU A 274 9.48 6.77 2.65
CA GLU A 274 8.56 7.65 3.37
C GLU A 274 7.73 6.94 4.44
N HIS A 275 7.84 5.61 4.54
CA HIS A 275 7.07 4.79 5.48
C HIS A 275 7.22 5.29 6.93
N ASN A 276 6.09 5.47 7.61
CA ASN A 276 6.02 5.98 8.99
C ASN A 276 6.64 7.38 9.17
N THR A 277 6.59 8.22 8.14
CA THR A 277 7.01 9.62 8.20
C THR A 277 5.90 10.56 7.73
N GLU A 278 6.05 11.86 8.00
CA GLU A 278 5.15 12.91 7.51
C GLU A 278 5.17 13.08 5.98
N ARG A 279 6.10 12.39 5.29
CA ARG A 279 6.21 12.40 3.82
C ARG A 279 5.38 11.32 3.15
N ASP A 280 4.79 10.40 3.91
CA ASP A 280 3.85 9.40 3.38
C ASP A 280 2.53 10.05 3.01
N THR A 281 2.52 10.71 1.87
CA THR A 281 1.40 11.49 1.32
C THR A 281 0.98 10.95 -0.05
N GLU A 282 -0.21 11.33 -0.53
CA GLU A 282 -0.74 10.91 -1.84
C GLU A 282 0.23 11.12 -3.02
N LYS A 283 1.16 12.08 -2.88
CA LYS A 283 2.10 12.46 -3.96
C LYS A 283 3.12 11.38 -4.30
N ILE A 284 3.35 10.42 -3.40
CA ILE A 284 4.29 9.33 -3.63
C ILE A 284 3.65 8.14 -4.34
N LEU A 285 2.33 8.14 -4.50
CA LEU A 285 1.60 7.00 -5.06
C LEU A 285 1.62 6.99 -6.59
N ASP A 286 1.72 5.80 -7.16
CA ASP A 286 1.63 5.50 -8.59
C ASP A 286 0.25 4.88 -8.89
N TYR A 287 -0.73 5.72 -9.16
CA TYR A 287 -2.12 5.29 -9.35
C TYR A 287 -2.33 4.45 -10.61
N GLU A 288 -1.52 4.64 -11.65
CA GLU A 288 -1.57 3.78 -12.84
C GLU A 288 -1.11 2.35 -12.52
N MET A 289 -0.07 2.23 -11.68
CA MET A 289 0.37 0.92 -11.18
C MET A 289 -0.68 0.30 -10.27
N MET A 290 -1.25 1.08 -9.34
CA MET A 290 -2.34 0.62 -8.47
C MET A 290 -3.54 0.10 -9.26
N GLU A 291 -3.90 0.71 -10.38
CA GLU A 291 -4.98 0.22 -11.24
C GLU A 291 -4.66 -1.15 -11.84
N ARG A 292 -3.44 -1.35 -12.32
CA ARG A 292 -3.00 -2.65 -12.85
C ARG A 292 -2.95 -3.74 -11.76
N GLU A 293 -2.48 -3.38 -10.58
CA GLU A 293 -2.49 -4.26 -9.40
C GLU A 293 -3.93 -4.62 -9.01
N LEU A 294 -4.84 -3.64 -9.01
CA LEU A 294 -6.25 -3.86 -8.71
C LEU A 294 -6.92 -4.81 -9.71
N GLU A 295 -6.64 -4.67 -11.00
CA GLU A 295 -7.16 -5.59 -12.02
C GLU A 295 -6.65 -7.01 -11.79
N TYR A 296 -5.37 -7.17 -11.45
CA TYR A 296 -4.82 -8.48 -11.07
C TYR A 296 -5.52 -9.03 -9.82
N LEU A 297 -5.68 -8.23 -8.78
CA LEU A 297 -6.35 -8.62 -7.53
C LEU A 297 -7.80 -9.05 -7.76
N TYR A 298 -8.51 -8.38 -8.65
CA TYR A 298 -9.86 -8.75 -9.04
C TYR A 298 -9.90 -10.13 -9.71
N ASN A 299 -9.04 -10.37 -10.70
CA ASN A 299 -8.93 -11.66 -11.39
C ASN A 299 -8.50 -12.78 -10.42
N PHE A 300 -7.57 -12.49 -9.52
CA PHE A 300 -7.16 -13.42 -8.47
C PHE A 300 -8.30 -13.75 -7.51
N THR A 301 -9.10 -12.76 -7.10
CA THR A 301 -10.25 -12.97 -6.22
C THR A 301 -11.32 -13.83 -6.90
N ILE A 302 -11.58 -13.62 -8.21
CA ILE A 302 -12.47 -14.50 -8.99
C ILE A 302 -11.94 -15.93 -9.00
N ALA A 303 -10.65 -16.12 -9.32
CA ALA A 303 -10.05 -17.45 -9.38
C ALA A 303 -10.15 -18.17 -8.03
N LEU A 304 -9.83 -17.47 -6.93
CA LEU A 304 -9.88 -17.99 -5.58
C LEU A 304 -11.30 -18.36 -5.15
N ALA A 305 -12.29 -17.47 -5.41
CA ALA A 305 -13.70 -17.71 -5.09
C ALA A 305 -14.31 -18.88 -5.87
N ASN A 306 -13.71 -19.26 -7.00
CA ASN A 306 -14.23 -20.27 -7.92
C ASN A 306 -13.48 -21.61 -7.86
N THR A 307 -12.50 -21.78 -6.99
CA THR A 307 -11.82 -23.06 -6.80
C THR A 307 -12.82 -24.18 -6.46
N ASN A 308 -12.67 -25.36 -7.05
CA ASN A 308 -13.58 -26.49 -6.80
C ASN A 308 -13.42 -27.10 -5.41
N SER A 309 -12.24 -26.97 -4.82
CA SER A 309 -11.94 -27.43 -3.47
C SER A 309 -11.36 -26.27 -2.64
N GLN A 310 -11.51 -26.38 -1.32
CA GLN A 310 -10.81 -25.51 -0.39
C GLN A 310 -9.30 -25.66 -0.60
N LEU A 311 -8.55 -24.56 -0.57
CA LEU A 311 -7.10 -24.61 -0.53
C LEU A 311 -6.66 -25.26 0.78
N ALA A 312 -5.72 -26.19 0.71
CA ALA A 312 -5.18 -26.79 1.92
C ALA A 312 -4.19 -25.82 2.57
N PHE A 313 -4.24 -25.72 3.89
CA PHE A 313 -3.19 -25.05 4.64
C PHE A 313 -1.94 -25.94 4.64
N LYS A 314 -0.99 -25.62 3.79
CA LYS A 314 0.26 -26.35 3.61
C LYS A 314 1.42 -25.37 3.62
N PRO A 315 1.76 -24.80 4.80
CA PRO A 315 3.00 -24.06 4.90
C PRO A 315 4.14 -25.02 4.54
N SER A 316 4.98 -24.65 3.59
CA SER A 316 6.18 -25.46 3.39
C SER A 316 7.04 -25.30 4.64
N ASP A 317 7.53 -26.43 5.17
CA ASP A 317 8.67 -26.47 6.09
C ASP A 317 9.94 -26.01 5.35
N VAL A 318 9.90 -24.82 4.73
CA VAL A 318 11.13 -24.12 4.44
C VAL A 318 11.60 -23.70 5.83
N PRO A 319 12.66 -24.33 6.37
CA PRO A 319 13.27 -23.81 7.57
C PRO A 319 13.46 -22.33 7.27
N SER A 320 13.00 -21.46 8.17
CA SER A 320 13.46 -20.09 8.16
C SER A 320 14.97 -20.22 8.03
N ARG A 321 15.50 -20.06 6.82
CA ARG A 321 16.94 -20.02 6.61
C ARG A 321 17.35 -18.93 7.55
N GLY A 322 17.98 -19.34 8.64
CA GLY A 322 18.54 -18.39 9.58
C GLY A 322 19.30 -17.43 8.69
N LYS A 323 18.86 -16.14 8.66
CA LYS A 323 19.31 -15.14 7.70
C LYS A 323 20.81 -15.31 7.58
N SER A 324 21.29 -15.83 6.45
CA SER A 324 22.74 -15.96 6.22
C SER A 324 23.23 -14.53 6.25
N TYR A 325 24.23 -14.24 7.08
CA TYR A 325 24.80 -12.89 7.18
C TYR A 325 25.43 -12.43 5.84
N ASP A 326 25.46 -13.28 4.84
CA ASP A 326 25.88 -12.98 3.48
C ASP A 326 24.71 -12.59 2.55
N ASP A 327 23.47 -12.84 2.97
CA ASP A 327 22.28 -12.42 2.22
C ASP A 327 22.10 -10.89 2.30
N VAL A 328 21.57 -10.32 1.23
CA VAL A 328 21.20 -8.91 1.19
C VAL A 328 19.89 -8.73 1.92
N ILE A 329 19.88 -7.92 2.97
CA ILE A 329 18.73 -7.62 3.82
C ILE A 329 18.15 -6.27 3.40
N SER A 330 16.86 -6.05 3.54
CA SER A 330 16.29 -4.71 3.30
C SER A 330 16.88 -3.70 4.29
N PHE A 331 17.17 -2.48 3.82
CA PHE A 331 17.60 -1.35 4.64
C PHE A 331 16.72 -1.16 5.90
N TYR A 332 15.41 -1.38 5.73
CA TYR A 332 14.40 -1.18 6.77
C TYR A 332 14.27 -2.36 7.76
N GLU A 333 14.83 -3.52 7.41
CA GLU A 333 14.86 -4.71 8.27
C GLU A 333 16.10 -4.78 9.17
N CYS A 334 17.04 -3.85 9.00
CA CYS A 334 18.21 -3.78 9.89
C CYS A 334 17.78 -3.27 11.27
N ASP A 335 18.23 -3.93 12.35
CA ASP A 335 18.05 -3.45 13.74
C ASP A 335 18.73 -2.08 13.92
N GLN A 336 19.90 -1.91 13.31
CA GLN A 336 20.58 -0.64 13.14
C GLN A 336 20.68 -0.36 11.65
N ARG A 337 19.92 0.60 11.16
CA ARG A 337 19.92 0.99 9.75
C ARG A 337 21.27 1.53 9.31
N PRO A 338 21.65 1.36 8.03
CA PRO A 338 22.81 2.06 7.47
C PRO A 338 22.70 3.58 7.65
N VAL A 339 23.82 4.23 7.88
CA VAL A 339 23.87 5.68 8.17
C VAL A 339 24.72 6.41 7.13
N PHE A 340 24.15 7.43 6.50
CA PHE A 340 24.83 8.35 5.60
C PHE A 340 25.03 9.71 6.27
N LEU A 341 26.29 10.18 6.36
CA LEU A 341 26.64 11.48 6.96
C LEU A 341 25.91 11.76 8.31
N ASN A 342 25.93 10.77 9.21
CA ASN A 342 25.30 10.81 10.54
C ASN A 342 23.77 10.75 10.57
N SER A 343 23.10 10.40 9.47
CA SER A 343 21.67 10.19 9.41
C SER A 343 21.32 8.79 8.91
N ALA A 344 20.40 8.13 9.58
CA ALA A 344 19.78 6.89 9.12
C ALA A 344 18.57 7.15 8.19
N ASP A 345 18.22 8.42 7.94
CA ASP A 345 17.20 8.80 6.96
C ASP A 345 17.81 8.81 5.55
N PRO A 346 17.36 7.93 4.64
CA PRO A 346 17.93 7.83 3.30
C PRO A 346 17.66 9.08 2.45
N VAL A 347 16.69 9.92 2.80
CA VAL A 347 16.45 11.20 2.12
C VAL A 347 17.66 12.15 2.29
N GLN A 348 18.42 12.01 3.36
CA GLN A 348 19.66 12.79 3.52
C GLN A 348 20.71 12.42 2.46
N PHE A 349 20.74 11.18 2.00
CA PHE A 349 21.59 10.79 0.87
C PHE A 349 21.13 11.48 -0.43
N LEU A 350 19.83 11.51 -0.71
CA LEU A 350 19.31 12.24 -1.86
C LEU A 350 19.67 13.72 -1.80
N ASN A 351 19.41 14.39 -0.68
CA ASN A 351 19.59 15.84 -0.55
C ASN A 351 21.06 16.27 -0.48
N LYS A 352 21.91 15.52 0.24
CA LYS A 352 23.30 15.93 0.49
C LYS A 352 24.30 15.33 -0.48
N TRP A 353 23.89 14.33 -1.25
CA TRP A 353 24.76 13.72 -2.25
C TRP A 353 24.13 13.73 -3.64
N VAL A 354 23.01 13.01 -3.84
CA VAL A 354 22.47 12.84 -5.18
C VAL A 354 22.15 14.18 -5.81
N TYR A 355 21.27 14.98 -5.23
CA TYR A 355 20.88 16.29 -5.77
C TYR A 355 21.98 17.37 -5.74
N GLN A 356 23.07 17.11 -5.01
CA GLN A 356 24.24 18.02 -5.03
C GLN A 356 25.07 17.83 -6.29
N TYR A 357 25.17 16.60 -6.80
CA TYR A 357 26.05 16.23 -7.91
C TYR A 357 25.31 15.85 -9.19
N LEU A 358 23.99 15.62 -9.10
CA LEU A 358 23.14 15.26 -10.22
C LEU A 358 23.04 16.43 -11.21
N LYS A 359 23.25 16.13 -12.49
CA LYS A 359 23.06 17.08 -13.59
C LYS A 359 21.85 16.66 -14.41
N TYR A 360 21.06 17.64 -14.80
CA TYR A 360 19.96 17.38 -15.74
C TYR A 360 20.54 17.33 -17.15
N PRO A 361 20.44 16.19 -17.88
CA PRO A 361 20.95 16.10 -19.23
C PRO A 361 20.28 17.10 -20.19
N GLU A 362 21.04 17.77 -21.04
CA GLU A 362 20.51 18.80 -21.95
C GLU A 362 19.49 18.23 -22.92
N GLU A 363 19.69 17.03 -23.41
CA GLU A 363 18.78 16.32 -24.30
C GLU A 363 17.41 16.07 -23.63
N ALA A 364 17.42 15.63 -22.38
CA ALA A 364 16.21 15.40 -21.60
C ALA A 364 15.46 16.71 -21.29
N VAL A 365 16.20 17.79 -21.04
CA VAL A 365 15.60 19.14 -20.89
C VAL A 365 14.95 19.61 -22.19
N ALA A 366 15.62 19.41 -23.32
CA ALA A 366 15.10 19.81 -24.64
C ALA A 366 13.83 19.03 -25.02
N GLN A 367 13.75 17.79 -24.60
CA GLN A 367 12.57 16.92 -24.83
C GLN A 367 11.46 17.09 -23.77
N GLY A 368 11.71 17.89 -22.72
CA GLY A 368 10.72 18.09 -21.65
C GLY A 368 10.52 16.87 -20.75
N VAL A 369 11.47 15.91 -20.73
CA VAL A 369 11.38 14.69 -19.92
C VAL A 369 11.46 15.02 -18.44
N GLN A 370 10.45 14.67 -17.66
CA GLN A 370 10.43 14.86 -16.20
C GLN A 370 9.70 13.71 -15.53
N GLY A 371 10.00 13.48 -14.25
CA GLY A 371 9.42 12.37 -13.49
C GLY A 371 10.38 11.85 -12.43
N ARG A 372 10.22 10.58 -12.07
CA ARG A 372 11.06 9.90 -11.06
C ARG A 372 11.80 8.72 -11.66
N VAL A 373 13.11 8.66 -11.40
CA VAL A 373 13.94 7.48 -11.62
C VAL A 373 14.02 6.70 -10.32
N MET A 374 13.73 5.41 -10.36
CA MET A 374 13.89 4.51 -9.22
C MET A 374 15.24 3.82 -9.33
N VAL A 375 16.15 4.11 -8.41
CA VAL A 375 17.47 3.49 -8.34
C VAL A 375 17.58 2.58 -7.13
N ASP A 376 17.98 1.33 -7.38
CA ASP A 376 18.24 0.31 -6.36
C ASP A 376 19.73 0.11 -6.19
N PHE A 377 20.19 -0.11 -4.94
CA PHE A 377 21.58 -0.41 -4.65
C PHE A 377 21.76 -1.12 -3.31
N VAL A 378 22.93 -1.72 -3.13
CA VAL A 378 23.29 -2.44 -1.90
C VAL A 378 24.40 -1.69 -1.17
N ILE A 379 24.22 -1.48 0.14
CA ILE A 379 25.21 -0.96 1.05
C ILE A 379 25.94 -2.16 1.66
N GLY A 380 27.20 -2.35 1.30
CA GLY A 380 28.02 -3.47 1.76
C GLY A 380 28.39 -3.41 3.24
N LYS A 381 28.90 -4.52 3.79
CA LYS A 381 29.44 -4.61 5.17
C LYS A 381 30.61 -3.62 5.42
N ASP A 382 31.27 -3.18 4.37
CA ASP A 382 32.35 -2.17 4.38
C ASP A 382 31.83 -0.74 4.18
N GLY A 383 30.53 -0.59 3.98
CA GLY A 383 29.82 0.68 3.76
C GLY A 383 29.88 1.20 2.32
N LYS A 384 30.47 0.48 1.38
CA LYS A 384 30.46 0.85 -0.04
C LYS A 384 29.13 0.49 -0.68
N ILE A 385 28.71 1.31 -1.65
CA ILE A 385 27.58 0.99 -2.51
C ILE A 385 28.03 0.02 -3.61
N THR A 386 27.24 -1.02 -3.83
CA THR A 386 27.38 -2.01 -4.90
C THR A 386 26.04 -2.29 -5.56
N ASP A 387 26.04 -3.05 -6.64
CA ASP A 387 24.81 -3.54 -7.31
C ASP A 387 23.82 -2.42 -7.68
N VAL A 388 24.35 -1.26 -8.12
CA VAL A 388 23.52 -0.10 -8.48
C VAL A 388 22.82 -0.38 -9.81
N ARG A 389 21.49 -0.27 -9.82
CA ARG A 389 20.67 -0.51 -11.01
C ARG A 389 19.44 0.42 -11.04
N ILE A 390 18.97 0.70 -12.23
CA ILE A 390 17.69 1.40 -12.43
C ILE A 390 16.57 0.36 -12.43
N VAL A 391 15.60 0.55 -11.55
CA VAL A 391 14.38 -0.27 -11.47
C VAL A 391 13.28 0.31 -12.36
N LYS A 392 13.13 1.64 -12.34
CA LYS A 392 12.24 2.39 -13.25
C LYS A 392 12.99 3.62 -13.75
N GLY A 393 13.20 3.71 -15.05
CA GLY A 393 13.89 4.80 -15.71
C GLY A 393 12.94 5.84 -16.32
N LEU A 394 13.53 6.92 -16.82
CA LEU A 394 12.83 7.98 -17.57
C LEU A 394 13.36 8.10 -19.00
N SER A 395 14.66 8.21 -19.16
CA SER A 395 15.35 8.17 -20.44
C SER A 395 16.77 7.65 -20.23
N PRO A 396 17.43 7.11 -21.28
CA PRO A 396 18.77 6.55 -21.17
C PRO A 396 19.80 7.54 -20.58
N GLU A 397 19.70 8.82 -20.92
CA GLU A 397 20.61 9.87 -20.48
C GLU A 397 20.40 10.22 -19.00
N ILE A 398 19.14 10.32 -18.57
CA ILE A 398 18.77 10.53 -17.17
C ILE A 398 19.18 9.34 -16.33
N ASP A 399 18.91 8.13 -16.79
CA ASP A 399 19.22 6.89 -16.08
C ASP A 399 20.74 6.72 -15.90
N ALA A 400 21.52 7.02 -16.96
CA ALA A 400 22.98 6.99 -16.91
C ALA A 400 23.54 8.00 -15.90
N GLU A 401 23.01 9.21 -15.83
CA GLU A 401 23.45 10.22 -14.87
C GLU A 401 23.13 9.81 -13.43
N VAL A 402 21.96 9.23 -13.18
CA VAL A 402 21.59 8.70 -11.84
C VAL A 402 22.53 7.57 -11.44
N LEU A 403 22.78 6.59 -12.32
CA LEU A 403 23.71 5.49 -12.06
C LEU A 403 25.11 6.01 -11.69
N LYS A 404 25.61 6.96 -12.46
CA LYS A 404 26.91 7.59 -12.25
C LYS A 404 27.03 8.26 -10.88
N VAL A 405 26.02 9.09 -10.50
CA VAL A 405 26.05 9.83 -9.24
C VAL A 405 25.89 8.92 -8.04
N VAL A 406 24.99 7.94 -8.10
CA VAL A 406 24.77 6.99 -7.00
C VAL A 406 25.97 6.08 -6.82
N SER A 407 26.56 5.57 -7.89
CA SER A 407 27.75 4.71 -7.82
C SER A 407 28.98 5.41 -7.24
N ALA A 408 29.06 6.73 -7.35
CA ALA A 408 30.15 7.56 -6.81
C ALA A 408 29.97 7.92 -5.32
N SER A 409 28.98 7.38 -4.64
CA SER A 409 28.66 7.68 -3.23
C SER A 409 29.86 7.47 -2.30
N PRO A 410 30.07 8.37 -1.33
CA PRO A 410 30.95 8.10 -0.18
C PRO A 410 30.47 6.88 0.62
N LYS A 411 31.35 6.36 1.46
CA LYS A 411 31.02 5.24 2.34
C LYS A 411 29.94 5.58 3.36
N TRP A 412 29.04 4.66 3.56
CA TRP A 412 28.03 4.63 4.63
C TRP A 412 28.58 3.89 5.86
N LYS A 413 27.98 4.11 7.02
CA LYS A 413 28.08 3.13 8.10
C LYS A 413 27.17 1.96 7.75
N PRO A 414 27.65 0.70 7.75
CA PRO A 414 26.84 -0.45 7.37
C PRO A 414 25.70 -0.70 8.36
N GLY A 415 24.61 -1.29 7.87
CA GLY A 415 23.54 -1.81 8.71
C GLY A 415 23.99 -2.97 9.56
N LYS A 416 23.22 -3.24 10.65
CA LYS A 416 23.45 -4.40 11.52
C LYS A 416 22.16 -5.14 11.82
N VAL A 417 22.28 -6.45 11.99
CA VAL A 417 21.26 -7.34 12.52
C VAL A 417 21.91 -8.19 13.60
N ASN A 418 21.30 -8.22 14.78
CA ASN A 418 21.85 -8.91 15.97
C ASN A 418 23.31 -8.51 16.28
N GLY A 419 23.66 -7.23 16.05
CA GLY A 419 24.99 -6.69 16.28
C GLY A 419 25.99 -6.93 15.14
N GLU A 420 25.71 -7.84 14.19
CA GLU A 420 26.58 -8.17 13.07
C GLU A 420 26.31 -7.26 11.86
N LYS A 421 27.39 -6.85 11.16
CA LYS A 421 27.28 -6.05 9.94
C LYS A 421 26.66 -6.89 8.82
N VAL A 422 25.69 -6.32 8.11
CA VAL A 422 24.98 -6.95 6.99
C VAL A 422 25.11 -6.15 5.71
N ARG A 423 24.84 -6.80 4.58
CA ARG A 423 24.61 -6.13 3.30
C ARG A 423 23.16 -5.65 3.29
N ALA A 424 22.90 -4.39 3.00
CA ALA A 424 21.57 -3.81 3.05
C ALA A 424 21.17 -3.19 1.72
N SER A 425 20.04 -3.63 1.12
CA SER A 425 19.50 -3.05 -0.12
C SER A 425 18.51 -1.94 0.17
N ILE A 426 18.52 -0.92 -0.70
CA ILE A 426 17.54 0.16 -0.67
C ILE A 426 17.24 0.65 -2.09
N THR A 427 15.98 0.96 -2.36
CA THR A 427 15.54 1.63 -3.58
C THR A 427 15.13 3.06 -3.25
N LEU A 428 15.62 4.04 -4.00
CA LEU A 428 15.34 5.46 -3.77
C LEU A 428 14.81 6.15 -5.03
N PRO A 429 13.83 7.08 -4.86
CA PRO A 429 13.33 7.92 -5.94
C PRO A 429 14.26 9.13 -6.17
N VAL A 430 14.72 9.32 -7.39
CA VAL A 430 15.43 10.52 -7.83
C VAL A 430 14.51 11.33 -8.73
N GLU A 431 14.10 12.50 -8.28
CA GLU A 431 13.10 13.32 -8.96
C GLU A 431 13.76 14.32 -9.94
N PHE A 432 13.21 14.37 -11.16
CA PHE A 432 13.58 15.32 -12.20
C PHE A 432 12.38 16.22 -12.52
N LYS A 433 12.50 17.52 -12.23
CA LYS A 433 11.47 18.53 -12.51
C LYS A 433 12.05 19.69 -13.31
N LEU A 434 11.31 20.13 -14.33
CA LEU A 434 11.61 21.33 -15.09
C LEU A 434 10.93 22.54 -14.42
N GLU A 435 11.69 23.61 -14.17
CA GLU A 435 11.12 24.86 -13.67
C GLU A 435 10.29 25.54 -14.77
N LYS A 436 9.06 25.97 -14.45
CA LYS A 436 8.24 26.79 -15.37
C LYS A 436 8.95 28.12 -15.63
N LYS A 437 9.21 28.46 -16.90
CA LYS A 437 9.74 29.75 -17.32
C LYS A 437 8.83 30.88 -16.82
N GLY A 438 9.27 31.62 -15.80
CA GLY A 438 8.54 32.78 -15.24
C GLY A 438 9.31 33.54 -14.17
N ALA A 439 10.37 32.97 -13.60
CA ALA A 439 11.33 33.66 -12.72
C ALA A 439 12.73 33.44 -13.28
N LYS A 440 13.56 34.46 -13.26
CA LYS A 440 14.91 34.53 -13.84
C LYS A 440 15.65 33.19 -13.76
N SER A 441 16.02 32.67 -14.93
CA SER A 441 16.62 31.36 -15.18
C SER A 441 17.80 31.06 -14.26
N SER A 442 17.59 30.15 -13.33
CA SER A 442 18.64 29.27 -12.85
C SER A 442 18.06 27.85 -12.95
N PHE A 443 18.67 27.03 -13.79
CA PHE A 443 18.38 25.60 -13.86
C PHE A 443 18.72 24.99 -12.50
N GLY A 444 17.71 24.69 -11.70
CA GLY A 444 17.88 24.17 -10.35
C GLY A 444 17.07 22.90 -10.15
N ILE A 445 17.76 21.82 -9.80
CA ILE A 445 17.14 20.65 -9.17
C ILE A 445 16.68 21.14 -7.80
N LYS A 446 15.36 21.13 -7.52
CA LYS A 446 14.85 21.53 -6.20
C LYS A 446 15.44 20.60 -5.13
N LYS A 447 16.19 21.20 -4.22
CA LYS A 447 16.59 20.56 -2.96
C LYS A 447 15.38 20.57 -2.01
N TYR A 448 14.98 19.41 -1.53
CA TYR A 448 13.98 19.27 -0.48
C TYR A 448 14.65 19.13 0.89
#